data_d9836e42ed9af2ff2c8d5ce58f798046
#
_entry.id   d9836e42ed9af2ff2c8d5ce58f798046
#
_cell.length_a   1.000
_cell.length_b   1.000
_cell.length_c   1.000
_cell.angle_alpha   90.00
_cell.angle_beta   90.00
_cell.angle_gamma   90.00
#
_symmetry.space_group_name_H-M   'P 1'
#
loop_
_entity.id
_entity.type
_entity.pdbx_description
1 polymer ?
#
loop_
_entity_poly.entity_id
_entity_poly.type
_entity_poly.pdbx_seq_one_letter_code
_entity_poly.pdbx_strand_id
1 'polypeptide(L)'
;KLDGTGYPRRLQGDQLTLADRVMTLADIFEALTASDRPYKPPKTLSEALSIMARMVREQHIDEEVFRFFLRSGVWQDYAQRFLPDSQRDSVDLDAIEQLLYRKPKLV
;
A
#
# COMPACT_ATOMS: atom_id res chain seq x y z
N LYS A 1 -11.92 -7.71 -0.10
CA LYS A 1 -11.02 -8.44 -0.97
C LYS A 1 -11.41 -8.31 -2.39
N LEU A 2 -10.44 -8.27 -3.23
CA LEU A 2 -10.72 -8.07 -4.63
C LEU A 2 -11.16 -9.32 -5.34
N ASP A 3 -10.98 -10.44 -4.72
CA ASP A 3 -11.36 -11.69 -5.37
C ASP A 3 -12.85 -11.94 -5.37
N GLY A 4 -13.60 -11.09 -4.71
CA GLY A 4 -15.04 -11.23 -4.72
C GLY A 4 -15.60 -12.25 -3.77
N THR A 5 -14.76 -13.12 -3.27
CA THR A 5 -15.27 -14.10 -2.32
C THR A 5 -15.33 -13.45 -0.98
N GLY A 6 -16.19 -13.61 -0.22
CA GLY A 6 -16.30 -12.94 1.05
C GLY A 6 -17.12 -11.69 0.97
N TYR A 7 -17.47 -11.25 -0.20
CA TYR A 7 -18.35 -10.11 -0.33
C TYR A 7 -19.70 -10.60 -0.80
N PRO A 8 -20.73 -10.23 -0.11
CA PRO A 8 -22.05 -10.70 -0.52
C PRO A 8 -22.45 -10.19 -1.88
N ARG A 9 -21.91 -9.09 -2.30
CA ARG A 9 -22.31 -8.54 -3.57
C ARG A 9 -21.73 -9.26 -4.76
N ARG A 10 -20.77 -10.05 -4.53
CA ARG A 10 -20.16 -10.77 -5.60
C ARG A 10 -19.72 -9.90 -6.75
N LEU A 11 -19.18 -8.75 -6.43
CA LEU A 11 -18.79 -7.83 -7.47
C LEU A 11 -17.58 -8.34 -8.21
N GLN A 12 -17.57 -8.06 -9.48
CA GLN A 12 -16.36 -8.23 -10.25
C GLN A 12 -15.35 -7.22 -9.82
N GLY A 13 -14.08 -7.49 -10.09
CA GLY A 13 -13.04 -6.55 -9.72
C GLY A 13 -13.27 -5.17 -10.30
N ASP A 14 -13.77 -5.12 -11.53
CA ASP A 14 -13.97 -3.84 -12.19
C ASP A 14 -15.19 -3.11 -11.69
N GLN A 15 -15.98 -3.73 -10.84
CA GLN A 15 -17.15 -3.08 -10.28
C GLN A 15 -16.89 -2.50 -8.91
N LEU A 16 -15.70 -2.65 -8.38
CA LEU A 16 -15.37 -2.08 -7.09
C LEU A 16 -15.16 -0.59 -7.25
N THR A 17 -15.65 0.17 -6.29
CA THR A 17 -15.47 1.60 -6.32
C THR A 17 -14.03 1.95 -6.01
N LEU A 18 -13.66 3.18 -6.31
CA LEU A 18 -12.34 3.66 -5.94
C LEU A 18 -12.16 3.59 -4.44
N ALA A 19 -13.20 3.93 -3.68
CA ALA A 19 -13.10 3.87 -2.23
C ALA A 19 -12.80 2.47 -1.75
N ASP A 20 -13.45 1.47 -2.35
CA ASP A 20 -13.19 0.08 -1.97
C ASP A 20 -11.75 -0.30 -2.24
N ARG A 21 -11.22 0.15 -3.36
CA ARG A 21 -9.84 -0.19 -3.71
C ARG A 21 -8.85 0.49 -2.81
N VAL A 22 -9.13 1.75 -2.44
CA VAL A 22 -8.26 2.45 -1.52
C VAL A 22 -8.28 1.78 -0.16
N MET A 23 -9.45 1.31 0.27
CA MET A 23 -9.53 0.60 1.54
C MET A 23 -8.71 -0.68 1.52
N THR A 24 -8.68 -1.36 0.39
CA THR A 24 -7.85 -2.54 0.26
C THR A 24 -6.38 -2.19 0.45
N LEU A 25 -5.95 -1.08 -0.13
CA LEU A 25 -4.57 -0.66 0.04
C LEU A 25 -4.30 -0.26 1.49
N ALA A 26 -5.25 0.36 2.14
CA ALA A 26 -5.08 0.72 3.54
C ALA A 26 -4.93 -0.53 4.39
N ASP A 27 -5.66 -1.59 4.08
CA ASP A 27 -5.52 -2.84 4.81
C ASP A 27 -4.14 -3.44 4.63
N ILE A 28 -3.61 -3.38 3.40
CA ILE A 28 -2.26 -3.88 3.15
C ILE A 28 -1.25 -3.06 3.92
N PHE A 29 -1.40 -1.75 3.89
CA PHE A 29 -0.49 -0.87 4.59
C PHE A 29 -0.52 -1.16 6.10
N GLU A 30 -1.70 -1.34 6.64
CA GLU A 30 -1.84 -1.64 8.04
C GLU A 30 -1.13 -2.94 8.39
N ALA A 31 -1.31 -3.96 7.56
CA ALA A 31 -0.68 -5.24 7.82
C ALA A 31 0.84 -5.14 7.78
N LEU A 32 1.37 -4.35 6.85
CA LEU A 32 2.81 -4.22 6.73
C LEU A 32 3.42 -3.47 7.90
N THR A 33 2.67 -2.55 8.50
CA THR A 33 3.19 -1.74 9.60
C THR A 33 2.78 -2.28 10.96
N ALA A 34 2.05 -3.36 11.00
CA ALA A 34 1.59 -3.91 12.28
C ALA A 34 2.77 -4.41 13.10
N SER A 35 2.66 -4.20 14.41
CA SER A 35 3.75 -4.54 15.31
C SER A 35 3.56 -5.85 16.02
N ASP A 36 2.54 -6.62 15.68
CA ASP A 36 2.25 -7.86 16.38
C ASP A 36 2.84 -9.08 15.72
N ARG A 37 3.84 -8.88 14.88
CA ARG A 37 4.50 -10.01 14.22
C ARG A 37 5.61 -10.53 15.10
N PRO A 38 5.53 -11.79 15.50
CA PRO A 38 6.43 -12.28 16.54
C PRO A 38 7.89 -12.36 16.13
N TYR A 39 8.17 -12.57 14.87
CA TYR A 39 9.56 -12.81 14.50
C TYR A 39 10.14 -11.77 13.58
N LYS A 40 9.40 -10.70 13.33
CA LYS A 40 9.89 -9.68 12.44
C LYS A 40 9.55 -8.32 12.97
N PRO A 41 10.46 -7.37 12.85
CA PRO A 41 10.12 -6.03 13.28
C PRO A 41 9.09 -5.44 12.34
N PRO A 42 8.29 -4.50 12.83
CA PRO A 42 7.32 -3.84 11.97
C PRO A 42 8.03 -2.99 10.92
N LYS A 43 7.39 -2.82 9.78
CA LYS A 43 7.97 -2.02 8.73
C LYS A 43 7.82 -0.54 9.02
N THR A 44 8.80 0.24 8.57
CA THR A 44 8.65 1.69 8.63
C THR A 44 7.76 2.16 7.50
N LEU A 45 7.43 3.44 7.51
CA LEU A 45 6.60 4.01 6.45
C LEU A 45 7.23 3.81 5.09
N SER A 46 8.50 4.16 4.95
CA SER A 46 9.11 4.05 3.64
C SER A 46 9.24 2.60 3.20
N GLU A 47 9.50 1.70 4.13
CA GLU A 47 9.57 0.29 3.79
C GLU A 47 8.23 -0.25 3.32
N ALA A 48 7.16 0.10 4.03
CA ALA A 48 5.84 -0.39 3.67
C ALA A 48 5.43 0.13 2.30
N LEU A 49 5.63 1.41 2.06
CA LEU A 49 5.25 1.98 0.78
C LEU A 49 6.10 1.43 -0.36
N SER A 50 7.38 1.17 -0.10
CA SER A 50 8.23 0.57 -1.12
C SER A 50 7.79 -0.84 -1.46
N ILE A 51 7.37 -1.60 -0.46
CA ILE A 51 6.86 -2.93 -0.71
C ILE A 51 5.59 -2.86 -1.55
N MET A 52 4.70 -1.92 -1.23
CA MET A 52 3.49 -1.78 -1.99
C MET A 52 3.78 -1.37 -3.44
N ALA A 53 4.77 -0.52 -3.64
CA ALA A 53 5.15 -0.13 -4.99
C ALA A 53 5.63 -1.35 -5.77
N ARG A 54 6.37 -2.23 -5.11
CA ARG A 54 6.80 -3.46 -5.76
C ARG A 54 5.61 -4.34 -6.12
N MET A 55 4.60 -4.37 -5.26
CA MET A 55 3.41 -5.13 -5.55
C MET A 55 2.67 -4.58 -6.77
N VAL A 56 2.72 -3.27 -6.96
CA VAL A 56 2.16 -2.68 -8.18
C VAL A 56 2.91 -3.20 -9.40
N ARG A 57 4.23 -3.21 -9.34
CA ARG A 57 5.02 -3.69 -10.47
C ARG A 57 4.75 -5.15 -10.78
N GLU A 58 4.36 -5.91 -9.79
CA GLU A 58 4.03 -7.31 -9.96
C GLU A 58 2.55 -7.49 -10.23
N GLN A 59 1.85 -6.41 -10.44
CA GLN A 59 0.45 -6.40 -10.83
C GLN A 59 -0.50 -6.94 -9.75
N HIS A 60 -0.07 -6.89 -8.52
CA HIS A 60 -0.95 -7.25 -7.41
C HIS A 60 -1.77 -6.07 -6.94
N ILE A 61 -1.39 -4.86 -7.31
CA ILE A 61 -2.07 -3.64 -6.92
C ILE A 61 -2.18 -2.76 -8.15
N ASP A 62 -3.33 -2.12 -8.30
CA ASP A 62 -3.57 -1.20 -9.39
C ASP A 62 -2.71 0.04 -9.22
N GLU A 63 -2.00 0.42 -10.28
CA GLU A 63 -1.07 1.54 -10.20
C GLU A 63 -1.76 2.85 -9.93
N GLU A 64 -2.87 3.12 -10.59
CA GLU A 64 -3.55 4.40 -10.41
C GLU A 64 -4.12 4.52 -9.01
N VAL A 65 -4.62 3.43 -8.48
CA VAL A 65 -5.15 3.45 -7.13
C VAL A 65 -4.02 3.67 -6.14
N PHE A 66 -2.87 3.06 -6.37
CA PHE A 66 -1.74 3.26 -5.49
C PHE A 66 -1.27 4.71 -5.51
N ARG A 67 -1.21 5.33 -6.71
CA ARG A 67 -0.83 6.72 -6.79
C ARG A 67 -1.81 7.60 -6.03
N PHE A 68 -3.08 7.29 -6.15
CA PHE A 68 -4.08 8.04 -5.40
C PHE A 68 -3.87 7.85 -3.90
N PHE A 69 -3.60 6.63 -3.50
CA PHE A 69 -3.35 6.33 -2.09
C PHE A 69 -2.17 7.14 -1.57
N LEU A 70 -1.09 7.20 -2.34
CA LEU A 70 0.08 7.96 -1.92
C LEU A 70 -0.24 9.44 -1.75
N ARG A 71 -1.02 9.99 -2.67
CA ARG A 71 -1.28 11.42 -2.65
C ARG A 71 -2.39 11.80 -1.70
N SER A 72 -3.18 10.84 -1.29
CA SER A 72 -4.31 11.12 -0.41
C SER A 72 -3.87 11.50 0.99
N GLY A 73 -2.69 11.05 1.40
CA GLY A 73 -2.24 11.31 2.76
C GLY A 73 -2.86 10.41 3.81
N VAL A 74 -3.66 9.44 3.40
CA VAL A 74 -4.30 8.54 4.35
C VAL A 74 -3.25 7.79 5.16
N TRP A 75 -2.18 7.35 4.51
CA TRP A 75 -1.15 6.60 5.21
C TRP A 75 -0.41 7.48 6.22
N GLN A 76 -0.27 8.76 5.91
CA GLN A 76 0.37 9.69 6.82
C GLN A 76 -0.49 9.92 8.05
N ASP A 77 -1.77 10.11 7.83
CA ASP A 77 -2.70 10.32 8.92
C ASP A 77 -2.74 9.10 9.83
N TYR A 78 -2.77 7.92 9.24
CA TYR A 78 -2.74 6.69 10.00
C TYR A 78 -1.45 6.60 10.83
N ALA A 79 -0.33 6.94 10.21
CA ALA A 79 0.95 6.84 10.89
C ALA A 79 1.01 7.77 12.10
N GLN A 80 0.50 8.98 11.94
CA GLN A 80 0.52 9.91 13.04
C GLN A 80 -0.34 9.45 14.20
N ARG A 81 -1.40 8.74 13.89
CA ARG A 81 -2.31 8.30 14.92
C ARG A 81 -1.91 7.01 15.59
N PHE A 82 -1.31 6.12 14.84
CA PHE A 82 -1.15 4.75 15.32
C PHE A 82 0.25 4.20 15.33
N LEU A 83 1.20 4.83 14.64
CA LEU A 83 2.54 4.27 14.56
C LEU A 83 3.51 5.04 15.46
N PRO A 84 4.43 4.32 16.10
CA PRO A 84 5.43 5.01 16.92
C PRO A 84 6.46 5.72 16.06
N ASP A 85 7.23 6.60 16.69
CA ASP A 85 8.23 7.36 15.98
C ASP A 85 9.22 6.48 15.24
N SER A 86 9.53 5.32 15.80
CA SER A 86 10.51 4.43 15.18
C SER A 86 10.07 3.94 13.81
N GLN A 87 8.79 3.99 13.53
CA GLN A 87 8.28 3.57 12.23
C GLN A 87 7.97 4.75 11.32
N ARG A 88 7.99 5.96 11.83
CA ARG A 88 7.62 7.14 11.04
C ARG A 88 8.86 7.81 10.49
N ASP A 89 9.50 7.14 9.57
CA ASP A 89 10.68 7.70 8.92
C ASP A 89 10.27 8.68 7.82
N SER A 90 11.25 9.31 7.21
CA SER A 90 11.00 10.22 6.11
C SER A 90 10.60 9.45 4.88
N VAL A 91 9.57 9.92 4.22
CA VAL A 91 9.10 9.30 2.99
C VAL A 91 9.26 10.29 1.85
N ASP A 92 9.97 9.85 0.83
CA ASP A 92 10.13 10.64 -0.38
C ASP A 92 9.15 10.07 -1.42
N LEU A 93 8.05 10.76 -1.61
CA LEU A 93 7.01 10.26 -2.51
C LEU A 93 7.52 10.12 -3.94
N ASP A 94 8.41 11.01 -4.35
CA ASP A 94 8.95 10.89 -5.70
C ASP A 94 9.74 9.61 -5.84
N ALA A 95 10.52 9.26 -4.84
CA ALA A 95 11.28 8.02 -4.89
C ALA A 95 10.37 6.81 -4.93
N ILE A 96 9.30 6.85 -4.15
CA ILE A 96 8.35 5.75 -4.16
C ILE A 96 7.69 5.63 -5.51
N GLU A 97 7.28 6.76 -6.09
CA GLU A 97 6.63 6.71 -7.39
C GLU A 97 7.57 6.23 -8.47
N GLN A 98 8.85 6.53 -8.34
CA GLN A 98 9.80 6.05 -9.33
C GLN A 98 9.96 4.56 -9.31
N LEU A 99 9.70 3.93 -8.18
CA LEU A 99 9.74 2.48 -8.13
C LEU A 99 8.69 1.86 -9.03
N LEU A 100 7.61 2.57 -9.29
CA LEU A 100 6.56 2.06 -10.15
C LEU A 100 7.03 1.91 -11.58
N TYR A 101 7.98 2.74 -11.98
CA TYR A 101 8.44 2.74 -13.35
C TYR A 101 9.76 2.05 -13.54
N ARG A 102 10.30 1.47 -12.48
CA ARG A 102 11.56 0.84 -12.60
C ARG A 102 11.41 -0.39 -13.44
N LYS A 103 12.17 -0.45 -14.49
CA LYS A 103 12.06 -1.57 -15.40
C LYS A 103 13.19 -2.52 -15.18
N PRO A 104 13.02 -3.76 -15.60
CA PRO A 104 14.14 -4.69 -15.58
C PRO A 104 15.26 -4.07 -16.36
N LYS A 105 16.44 -4.35 -15.93
CA LYS A 105 17.60 -3.82 -16.60
C LYS A 105 17.67 -4.40 -17.95
N LEU A 106 17.44 -3.63 -18.90
CA LEU A 106 17.49 -4.15 -20.24
C LEU A 106 18.80 -4.05 -20.85
N VAL A 107 19.52 -3.27 -20.31
CA VAL A 107 20.74 -3.00 -21.05
C VAL A 107 21.86 -3.35 -20.26
#